data_9e5f84e7b05f3393ec528ee2b02cfa38
#
_entry.id   9e5f84e7b05f3393ec528ee2b02cfa38
#
_cell.length_a   1.000
_cell.length_b   1.000
_cell.length_c   1.000
_cell.angle_alpha   90.00
_cell.angle_beta   90.00
_cell.angle_gamma   90.00
#
_symmetry.space_group_name_H-M   'P 1'
#
loop_
_entity.id
_entity.type
_entity.pdbx_description
1 polymer ?
#
loop_
_entity_poly.entity_id
_entity_poly.type
_entity_poly.pdbx_seq_one_letter_code
_entity_poly.pdbx_strand_id
1 'polypeptide(L)'
;GTAVVLICAIIVGGAVNSRLAGREKEITVGGKDFTEQLILVNLYSDYIEAHTDIHCVRKENLGGSQVCYQALKKGDIDMYVDYTGTLYGSVLKHDGTDDMEGVYNTCVKEMKKKNISLTQQCGFNNTYTLAVSKQIAKKYNLETIRDLVRKSSRLHLGRWTVRRVLWHWTIRKWM
;
A
#
# COMPACT_ATOMS: atom_id res chain seq x y z
N GLY A 1 -14.32 -3.56 -3.81
CA GLY A 1 -13.51 -2.88 -2.79
C GLY A 1 -12.23 -3.67 -2.57
N THR A 2 -11.09 -3.02 -2.69
CA THR A 2 -9.78 -3.64 -2.46
C THR A 2 -9.43 -3.52 -0.98
N ALA A 3 -9.29 -4.66 -0.30
CA ALA A 3 -8.85 -4.68 1.09
C ALA A 3 -7.37 -4.33 1.18
N VAL A 4 -7.03 -3.51 2.15
CA VAL A 4 -5.65 -3.17 2.48
C VAL A 4 -5.06 -4.25 3.37
N VAL A 5 -3.91 -4.76 3.00
CA VAL A 5 -3.17 -5.75 3.77
C VAL A 5 -1.83 -5.18 4.17
N LEU A 6 -1.50 -5.44 5.39
CA LEU A 6 -0.16 -5.24 5.91
C LEU A 6 0.74 -6.39 5.45
N ILE A 7 1.81 -6.07 4.77
CA ILE A 7 2.88 -7.01 4.54
C ILE A 7 3.97 -6.66 5.53
N CYS A 8 4.03 -7.38 6.63
CA CYS A 8 5.23 -7.44 7.45
C CYS A 8 6.04 -8.63 6.97
N ALA A 9 7.15 -8.39 6.34
CA ALA A 9 8.07 -9.45 5.98
C ALA A 9 9.07 -9.61 7.13
N ILE A 10 8.88 -10.61 7.93
CA ILE A 10 9.91 -11.06 8.85
C ILE A 10 10.70 -12.12 8.10
N ILE A 11 11.89 -11.76 7.63
CA ILE A 11 12.81 -12.75 7.08
C ILE A 11 13.38 -13.53 8.26
N VAL A 12 12.74 -14.63 8.62
CA VAL A 12 13.32 -15.60 9.52
C VAL A 12 14.16 -16.57 8.68
N GLY A 13 15.25 -16.06 8.14
CA GLY A 13 16.30 -16.89 7.57
C GLY A 13 17.37 -17.15 8.65
N GLY A 14 17.82 -18.37 8.78
CA GLY A 14 18.78 -18.82 9.81
C GLY A 14 20.14 -18.09 9.87
N ALA A 15 20.32 -16.98 9.14
CA ALA A 15 21.48 -16.10 9.20
C ALA A 15 21.34 -14.96 10.23
N VAL A 16 20.16 -14.72 10.77
CA VAL A 16 19.93 -13.63 11.75
C VAL A 16 20.44 -14.03 13.14
N ASN A 17 20.43 -15.32 13.46
CA ASN A 17 20.80 -15.80 14.80
C ASN A 17 22.32 -15.66 15.15
N SER A 18 23.19 -15.52 14.15
CA SER A 18 24.64 -15.41 14.41
C SER A 18 25.16 -13.96 14.47
N ARG A 19 24.32 -12.97 14.09
CA ARG A 19 24.71 -11.55 14.15
C ARG A 19 24.15 -10.78 15.34
N LEU A 20 23.28 -11.41 16.15
CA LEU A 20 22.56 -10.75 17.25
C LEU A 20 23.21 -10.86 18.60
N ALA A 21 24.32 -11.58 18.75
CA ALA A 21 25.08 -11.62 19.99
C ALA A 21 25.95 -10.35 20.09
N GLY A 22 25.36 -9.24 20.62
CA GLY A 22 26.09 -8.02 20.99
C GLY A 22 25.82 -6.79 20.11
N ARG A 23 24.89 -6.82 19.15
CA ARG A 23 24.36 -5.64 18.46
C ARG A 23 22.95 -5.31 18.93
N GLU A 24 22.65 -4.02 19.04
CA GLU A 24 21.27 -3.57 19.18
C GLU A 24 20.42 -4.27 18.12
N LYS A 25 19.26 -4.81 18.53
CA LYS A 25 18.32 -5.43 17.60
C LYS A 25 17.74 -4.31 16.75
N GLU A 26 18.06 -4.29 15.48
CA GLU A 26 17.64 -3.26 14.55
C GLU A 26 16.91 -3.88 13.36
N ILE A 27 15.81 -3.25 12.94
CA ILE A 27 15.11 -3.56 11.68
C ILE A 27 14.88 -2.29 10.88
N THR A 28 14.84 -2.43 9.57
CA THR A 28 14.55 -1.34 8.64
C THR A 28 13.12 -1.43 8.15
N VAL A 29 12.32 -0.41 8.47
CA VAL A 29 10.92 -0.27 8.02
C VAL A 29 10.87 0.61 6.79
N GLY A 30 10.48 0.05 5.65
CA GLY A 30 10.38 0.74 4.37
C GLY A 30 8.99 1.35 4.13
N GLY A 31 8.91 2.43 3.37
CA GLY A 31 7.66 3.07 2.98
C GLY A 31 7.66 3.59 1.55
N LYS A 32 6.49 3.53 0.91
CA LYS A 32 6.25 4.08 -0.43
C LYS A 32 6.19 5.62 -0.36
N ASP A 33 6.16 6.25 -1.53
CA ASP A 33 6.30 7.71 -1.71
C ASP A 33 4.97 8.49 -1.60
N PHE A 34 4.06 8.12 -0.69
CA PHE A 34 2.81 8.85 -0.46
C PHE A 34 2.40 8.89 1.02
N THR A 35 1.58 9.88 1.38
CA THR A 35 1.30 10.28 2.76
C THR A 35 0.87 9.14 3.68
N GLU A 36 -0.04 8.27 3.25
CA GLU A 36 -0.50 7.14 4.07
C GLU A 36 0.68 6.23 4.46
N GLN A 37 1.60 5.99 3.54
CA GLN A 37 2.78 5.16 3.80
C GLN A 37 3.75 5.81 4.78
N LEU A 38 3.92 7.13 4.74
CA LEU A 38 4.72 7.86 5.74
C LEU A 38 4.12 7.68 7.14
N ILE A 39 2.80 7.79 7.25
CA ILE A 39 2.10 7.55 8.52
C ILE A 39 2.30 6.11 8.99
N LEU A 40 2.16 5.13 8.10
CA LEU A 40 2.28 3.72 8.42
C LEU A 40 3.71 3.33 8.83
N VAL A 41 4.73 3.84 8.15
CA VAL A 41 6.14 3.61 8.54
C VAL A 41 6.37 4.09 9.98
N ASN A 42 5.95 5.31 10.30
CA ASN A 42 6.13 5.86 11.64
C ASN A 42 5.29 5.10 12.68
N LEU A 43 4.02 4.84 12.39
CA LEU A 43 3.12 4.10 13.29
C LEU A 43 3.66 2.71 13.66
N TYR A 44 4.12 1.94 12.66
CA TYR A 44 4.68 0.62 12.92
C TYR A 44 6.02 0.67 13.61
N SER A 45 6.88 1.60 13.24
CA SER A 45 8.16 1.78 13.93
C SER A 45 7.96 2.13 15.40
N ASP A 46 7.12 3.12 15.68
CA ASP A 46 6.82 3.54 17.06
C ASP A 46 6.17 2.40 17.86
N TYR A 47 5.27 1.63 17.24
CA TYR A 47 4.63 0.49 17.89
C TYR A 47 5.64 -0.62 18.23
N ILE A 48 6.56 -0.95 17.32
CA ILE A 48 7.59 -1.98 17.54
C ILE A 48 8.55 -1.51 18.64
N GLU A 49 9.04 -0.28 18.57
CA GLU A 49 9.94 0.30 19.57
C GLU A 49 9.29 0.39 20.97
N ALA A 50 7.98 0.65 21.03
CA ALA A 50 7.25 0.74 22.31
C ALA A 50 7.01 -0.64 22.97
N HIS A 51 7.01 -1.73 22.22
CA HIS A 51 6.65 -3.07 22.71
C HIS A 51 7.79 -4.08 22.66
N THR A 52 8.96 -3.69 22.16
CA THR A 52 10.13 -4.57 22.02
C THR A 52 11.42 -3.79 22.23
N ASP A 53 12.53 -4.51 22.36
CA ASP A 53 13.89 -3.93 22.41
C ASP A 53 14.48 -3.75 21.00
N ILE A 54 13.64 -3.63 19.97
CA ILE A 54 14.06 -3.50 18.57
C ILE A 54 14.05 -2.02 18.20
N HIS A 55 15.17 -1.53 17.69
CA HIS A 55 15.25 -0.20 17.09
C HIS A 55 14.81 -0.24 15.62
N CYS A 56 14.03 0.75 15.19
CA CYS A 56 13.49 0.82 13.83
C CYS A 56 14.14 1.93 13.00
N VAL A 57 14.90 1.56 11.99
CA VAL A 57 15.37 2.49 10.97
C VAL A 57 14.26 2.75 9.95
N ARG A 58 13.81 3.99 9.84
CA ARG A 58 12.72 4.39 8.94
C ARG A 58 13.28 4.77 7.56
N LYS A 59 12.97 4.00 6.53
CA LYS A 59 13.29 4.32 5.12
C LYS A 59 12.04 4.74 4.37
N GLU A 60 11.75 6.00 4.41
CA GLU A 60 10.59 6.62 3.74
C GLU A 60 10.87 6.92 2.26
N ASN A 61 9.79 7.13 1.48
CA ASN A 61 9.87 7.59 0.09
C ASN A 61 10.71 6.70 -0.86
N LEU A 62 10.68 5.40 -0.67
CA LEU A 62 11.41 4.46 -1.53
C LEU A 62 10.87 4.37 -2.96
N GLY A 63 9.62 4.81 -3.19
CA GLY A 63 8.93 4.70 -4.46
C GLY A 63 7.71 3.79 -4.39
N GLY A 64 7.34 3.14 -5.50
CA GLY A 64 6.15 2.28 -5.56
C GLY A 64 6.37 0.86 -5.01
N SER A 65 5.31 0.05 -5.02
CA SER A 65 5.31 -1.31 -4.48
C SER A 65 6.41 -2.21 -5.05
N GLN A 66 6.72 -2.10 -6.34
CA GLN A 66 7.79 -2.90 -6.94
C GLN A 66 9.17 -2.56 -6.35
N VAL A 67 9.43 -1.27 -6.07
CA VAL A 67 10.70 -0.84 -5.47
C VAL A 67 10.81 -1.38 -4.05
N CYS A 68 9.76 -1.20 -3.23
CA CYS A 68 9.74 -1.74 -1.86
C CYS A 68 9.87 -3.27 -1.84
N TYR A 69 9.19 -3.97 -2.73
CA TYR A 69 9.30 -5.42 -2.84
C TYR A 69 10.72 -5.88 -3.21
N GLN A 70 11.39 -5.21 -4.15
CA GLN A 70 12.77 -5.54 -4.49
C GLN A 70 13.75 -5.21 -3.36
N ALA A 71 13.54 -4.09 -2.65
CA ALA A 71 14.33 -3.73 -1.48
C ALA A 71 14.20 -4.79 -0.37
N LEU A 72 12.97 -5.27 -0.11
CA LEU A 72 12.71 -6.37 0.82
C LEU A 72 13.44 -7.65 0.41
N LYS A 73 13.33 -8.04 -0.85
CA LYS A 73 14.02 -9.26 -1.36
C LYS A 73 15.54 -9.21 -1.26
N LYS A 74 16.12 -8.01 -1.40
CA LYS A 74 17.57 -7.81 -1.27
C LYS A 74 18.04 -7.71 0.19
N GLY A 75 17.11 -7.52 1.13
CA GLY A 75 17.43 -7.24 2.53
C GLY A 75 17.83 -5.79 2.79
N ASP A 76 17.52 -4.87 1.89
CA ASP A 76 17.71 -3.43 2.08
C ASP A 76 16.70 -2.84 3.07
N ILE A 77 15.55 -3.51 3.23
CA ILE A 77 14.52 -3.29 4.25
C ILE A 77 14.04 -4.65 4.78
N ASP A 78 13.54 -4.66 6.01
CA ASP A 78 13.05 -5.88 6.67
C ASP A 78 11.53 -5.99 6.62
N MET A 79 10.84 -4.87 6.50
CA MET A 79 9.38 -4.83 6.36
C MET A 79 8.89 -3.58 5.63
N TYR A 80 7.72 -3.67 5.05
CA TYR A 80 6.96 -2.53 4.54
C TYR A 80 5.47 -2.84 4.49
N VAL A 81 4.63 -1.81 4.35
CA VAL A 81 3.18 -1.97 4.23
C VAL A 81 2.77 -1.97 2.77
N ASP A 82 1.97 -2.96 2.36
CA ASP A 82 1.40 -3.00 1.00
C ASP A 82 -0.10 -3.30 1.03
N TYR A 83 -0.72 -3.27 -0.14
CA TYR A 83 -2.15 -3.53 -0.34
C TYR A 83 -2.33 -4.87 -1.03
N THR A 84 -3.27 -5.70 -0.57
CA THR A 84 -3.51 -7.04 -1.15
C THR A 84 -3.72 -7.00 -2.65
N GLY A 85 -4.57 -6.10 -3.12
CA GLY A 85 -4.81 -5.96 -4.55
C GLY A 85 -3.56 -5.57 -5.34
N THR A 86 -2.70 -4.72 -4.78
CA THR A 86 -1.43 -4.33 -5.41
C THR A 86 -0.43 -5.49 -5.39
N LEU A 87 -0.31 -6.18 -4.26
CA LEU A 87 0.54 -7.35 -4.15
C LEU A 87 0.12 -8.44 -5.14
N TYR A 88 -1.16 -8.77 -5.17
CA TYR A 88 -1.75 -9.77 -6.05
C TYR A 88 -1.53 -9.44 -7.53
N GLY A 89 -2.00 -8.28 -7.99
CA GLY A 89 -1.95 -7.91 -9.40
C GLY A 89 -0.59 -7.40 -9.86
N SER A 90 0.06 -6.52 -9.09
CA SER A 90 1.28 -5.84 -9.56
C SER A 90 2.56 -6.60 -9.26
N VAL A 91 2.65 -7.27 -8.10
CA VAL A 91 3.85 -7.99 -7.69
C VAL A 91 3.80 -9.46 -8.10
N LEU A 92 2.68 -10.15 -7.82
CA LEU A 92 2.49 -11.56 -8.12
C LEU A 92 2.01 -11.82 -9.55
N LYS A 93 1.54 -10.79 -10.26
CA LYS A 93 1.11 -10.85 -11.66
C LYS A 93 -0.12 -11.73 -11.90
N HIS A 94 -1.02 -11.79 -10.94
CA HIS A 94 -2.32 -12.40 -11.15
C HIS A 94 -3.27 -11.45 -11.87
N ASP A 95 -4.08 -12.00 -12.76
CA ASP A 95 -5.20 -11.31 -13.41
C ASP A 95 -6.52 -11.70 -12.74
N GLY A 96 -7.49 -10.81 -12.82
CA GLY A 96 -8.84 -11.04 -12.29
C GLY A 96 -9.04 -10.54 -10.85
N THR A 97 -10.25 -10.75 -10.37
CA THR A 97 -10.68 -10.37 -9.02
C THR A 97 -11.29 -11.58 -8.35
N ASP A 98 -10.50 -12.26 -7.54
CA ASP A 98 -11.06 -13.15 -6.53
C ASP A 98 -11.73 -12.33 -5.42
N ASP A 99 -12.47 -12.98 -4.54
CA ASP A 99 -12.93 -12.31 -3.34
C ASP A 99 -11.74 -11.85 -2.47
N MET A 100 -12.01 -10.94 -1.54
CA MET A 100 -10.93 -10.34 -0.73
C MET A 100 -10.14 -11.36 0.09
N GLU A 101 -10.80 -12.39 0.58
CA GLU A 101 -10.18 -13.44 1.37
C GLU A 101 -9.33 -14.37 0.49
N GLY A 102 -9.82 -14.74 -0.68
CA GLY A 102 -9.09 -15.53 -1.66
C GLY A 102 -7.83 -14.82 -2.15
N VAL A 103 -7.91 -13.50 -2.42
CA VAL A 103 -6.75 -12.66 -2.76
C VAL A 103 -5.71 -12.69 -1.64
N TYR A 104 -6.13 -12.47 -0.39
CA TYR A 104 -5.22 -12.48 0.75
C TYR A 104 -4.54 -13.85 0.93
N ASN A 105 -5.32 -14.91 0.94
CA ASN A 105 -4.81 -16.28 1.12
C ASN A 105 -3.82 -16.67 0.02
N THR A 106 -4.07 -16.25 -1.22
CA THR A 106 -3.14 -16.45 -2.34
C THR A 106 -1.84 -15.69 -2.11
N CYS A 107 -1.92 -14.42 -1.70
CA CYS A 107 -0.75 -13.62 -1.37
C CYS A 107 0.08 -14.27 -0.25
N VAL A 108 -0.54 -14.70 0.85
CA VAL A 108 0.13 -15.38 1.95
C VAL A 108 0.87 -16.64 1.47
N LYS A 109 0.17 -17.48 0.70
CA LYS A 109 0.74 -18.75 0.19
C LYS A 109 1.93 -18.52 -0.75
N GLU A 110 1.82 -17.55 -1.64
CA GLU A 110 2.88 -17.32 -2.63
C GLU A 110 4.07 -16.56 -2.06
N MET A 111 3.84 -15.63 -1.16
CA MET A 111 4.93 -14.92 -0.48
C MET A 111 5.71 -15.84 0.45
N LYS A 112 5.04 -16.76 1.13
CA LYS A 112 5.71 -17.78 1.94
C LYS A 112 6.69 -18.62 1.12
N LYS A 113 6.39 -18.96 -0.13
CA LYS A 113 7.31 -19.66 -1.04
C LYS A 113 8.56 -18.83 -1.38
N LYS A 114 8.50 -17.53 -1.18
CA LYS A 114 9.59 -16.58 -1.42
C LYS A 114 10.31 -16.16 -0.11
N ASN A 115 10.06 -16.88 0.99
CA ASN A 115 10.55 -16.56 2.34
C ASN A 115 10.10 -15.19 2.86
N ILE A 116 8.92 -14.74 2.43
CA ILE A 116 8.29 -13.50 2.89
C ILE A 116 7.01 -13.86 3.64
N SER A 117 6.88 -13.37 4.87
CA SER A 117 5.69 -13.57 5.70
C SER A 117 4.78 -12.34 5.62
N LEU A 118 3.48 -12.57 5.53
CA LEU A 118 2.48 -11.53 5.66
C LEU A 118 1.84 -11.63 7.05
N THR A 119 1.65 -10.47 7.69
CA THR A 119 0.86 -10.40 8.93
C THR A 119 -0.63 -10.43 8.63
N GLN A 120 -1.43 -10.45 9.68
CA GLN A 120 -2.86 -10.22 9.57
C GLN A 120 -3.16 -8.86 8.93
N GLN A 121 -4.35 -8.74 8.33
CA GLN A 121 -4.82 -7.50 7.73
C GLN A 121 -5.01 -6.41 8.80
N CYS A 122 -4.70 -5.16 8.45
CA CYS A 122 -4.79 -4.01 9.37
C CYS A 122 -6.22 -3.61 9.75
N GLY A 123 -7.24 -4.24 9.18
CA GLY A 123 -8.64 -3.94 9.47
C GLY A 123 -9.19 -2.67 8.82
N PHE A 124 -8.47 -2.01 7.92
CA PHE A 124 -8.98 -0.90 7.13
C PHE A 124 -8.89 -1.18 5.63
N ASN A 125 -9.65 -0.44 4.85
CA ASN A 125 -9.75 -0.62 3.41
C ASN A 125 -9.30 0.65 2.69
N ASN A 126 -8.37 0.49 1.75
CA ASN A 126 -7.95 1.54 0.82
C ASN A 126 -8.39 1.13 -0.59
N THR A 127 -9.30 1.91 -1.19
CA THR A 127 -9.84 1.63 -2.52
C THR A 127 -9.82 2.85 -3.41
N TYR A 128 -9.72 2.63 -4.71
CA TYR A 128 -9.90 3.70 -5.68
C TYR A 128 -11.35 4.16 -5.71
N THR A 129 -11.54 5.46 -5.77
CA THR A 129 -12.85 6.08 -5.94
C THR A 129 -12.81 7.19 -6.98
N LEU A 130 -13.95 7.50 -7.55
CA LEU A 130 -14.11 8.66 -8.42
C LEU A 130 -14.77 9.77 -7.61
N ALA A 131 -14.11 10.92 -7.58
CA ALA A 131 -14.60 12.09 -6.89
C ALA A 131 -14.98 13.20 -7.89
N VAL A 132 -16.09 13.86 -7.63
CA VAL A 132 -16.55 15.03 -8.38
C VAL A 132 -16.86 16.17 -7.41
N SER A 133 -16.70 17.43 -7.86
CA SER A 133 -17.11 18.56 -7.03
C SER A 133 -18.64 18.58 -6.85
N LYS A 134 -19.12 19.09 -5.72
CA LYS A 134 -20.57 19.25 -5.45
C LYS A 134 -21.28 20.03 -6.56
N GLN A 135 -20.62 21.03 -7.14
CA GLN A 135 -21.18 21.81 -8.25
C GLN A 135 -21.37 20.95 -9.51
N ILE A 136 -20.39 20.16 -9.88
CA ILE A 136 -20.46 19.26 -11.04
C ILE A 136 -21.49 18.14 -10.79
N ALA A 137 -21.49 17.54 -9.60
CA ALA A 137 -22.48 16.53 -9.22
C ALA A 137 -23.91 17.07 -9.39
N LYS A 138 -24.19 18.25 -8.83
CA LYS A 138 -25.51 18.91 -8.95
C LYS A 138 -25.84 19.28 -10.40
N LYS A 139 -24.89 19.87 -11.15
CA LYS A 139 -25.10 20.33 -12.54
C LYS A 139 -25.47 19.20 -13.48
N TYR A 140 -24.90 18.01 -13.31
CA TYR A 140 -25.11 16.87 -14.19
C TYR A 140 -25.93 15.74 -13.55
N ASN A 141 -26.45 15.97 -12.33
CA ASN A 141 -27.20 14.99 -11.53
C ASN A 141 -26.43 13.66 -11.42
N LEU A 142 -25.21 13.73 -10.85
CA LEU A 142 -24.31 12.57 -10.72
C LEU A 142 -24.39 12.00 -9.29
N GLU A 143 -24.91 10.80 -9.16
CA GLU A 143 -25.00 10.07 -7.91
C GLU A 143 -24.21 8.75 -7.97
N THR A 144 -24.10 8.18 -9.17
CA THR A 144 -23.46 6.89 -9.40
C THR A 144 -22.38 6.97 -10.50
N ILE A 145 -21.51 5.97 -10.55
CA ILE A 145 -20.56 5.81 -11.66
C ILE A 145 -21.28 5.70 -13.00
N ARG A 146 -22.45 5.08 -13.02
CA ARG A 146 -23.27 4.97 -14.24
C ARG A 146 -23.73 6.33 -14.77
N ASP A 147 -24.08 7.26 -13.89
CA ASP A 147 -24.43 8.62 -14.30
C ASP A 147 -23.22 9.35 -14.87
N LEU A 148 -22.05 9.15 -14.26
CA LEU A 148 -20.78 9.66 -14.79
C LEU A 148 -20.50 9.14 -16.21
N VAL A 149 -20.68 7.84 -16.45
CA VAL A 149 -20.49 7.23 -17.78
C VAL A 149 -21.43 7.83 -18.80
N ARG A 150 -22.72 8.01 -18.46
CA ARG A 150 -23.73 8.63 -19.34
C ARG A 150 -23.41 10.09 -19.72
N LYS A 151 -22.60 10.78 -18.91
CA LYS A 151 -22.20 12.17 -19.13
C LYS A 151 -20.72 12.30 -19.53
N SER A 152 -20.05 11.19 -19.81
CA SER A 152 -18.59 11.13 -20.04
C SER A 152 -18.12 12.06 -21.17
N SER A 153 -18.90 12.21 -22.26
CA SER A 153 -18.59 13.14 -23.36
C SER A 153 -18.52 14.61 -22.95
N ARG A 154 -19.07 14.97 -21.78
CA ARG A 154 -19.10 16.35 -21.23
C ARG A 154 -18.16 16.54 -20.04
N LEU A 155 -17.42 15.50 -19.69
CA LEU A 155 -16.56 15.46 -18.50
C LEU A 155 -15.16 15.00 -18.88
N HIS A 156 -14.16 15.59 -18.25
CA HIS A 156 -12.78 15.15 -18.38
C HIS A 156 -12.32 14.51 -17.07
N LEU A 157 -11.74 13.31 -17.17
CA LEU A 157 -11.13 12.64 -16.05
C LEU A 157 -9.71 13.16 -15.86
N GLY A 158 -9.47 13.83 -14.74
CA GLY A 158 -8.13 14.17 -14.30
C GLY A 158 -7.49 13.00 -13.54
N ARG A 159 -6.30 12.60 -13.94
CA ARG A 159 -5.47 11.70 -13.14
C ARG A 159 -4.65 12.54 -12.16
N TRP A 160 -4.79 12.26 -10.88
CA TRP A 160 -3.97 12.88 -9.86
C TRP A 160 -2.75 12.01 -9.55
N THR A 161 -1.56 12.60 -9.63
CA THR A 161 -0.33 11.99 -9.10
C THR A 161 0.11 12.85 -7.92
N VAL A 162 0.07 12.29 -6.72
CA VAL A 162 0.43 13.00 -5.50
C VAL A 162 1.93 13.27 -5.50
N ARG A 163 2.33 14.52 -5.70
CA ARG A 163 3.69 14.97 -5.43
C ARG A 163 3.82 15.92 -4.23
N ARG A 164 2.73 16.36 -3.63
CA ARG A 164 2.65 17.10 -2.36
C ARG A 164 1.20 17.23 -1.93
N VAL A 165 0.98 17.07 -0.65
CA VAL A 165 -0.31 17.14 0.02
C VAL A 165 -1.01 18.46 -0.25
N LEU A 166 -2.03 18.44 -1.09
CA LEU A 166 -3.19 19.34 -1.08
C LEU A 166 -4.31 18.68 -1.89
N TRP A 167 -5.33 18.25 -1.21
CA TRP A 167 -6.49 17.59 -1.80
C TRP A 167 -7.32 18.59 -2.62
N HIS A 168 -7.16 18.60 -3.94
CA HIS A 168 -8.11 19.27 -4.83
C HIS A 168 -8.43 18.36 -6.01
N TRP A 169 -9.60 17.82 -6.00
CA TRP A 169 -10.16 17.07 -7.11
C TRP A 169 -10.89 18.04 -8.05
N THR A 170 -10.45 18.16 -9.27
CA THR A 170 -11.14 18.99 -10.24
C THR A 170 -11.39 18.18 -11.50
N ILE A 171 -12.65 17.91 -11.81
CA ILE A 171 -13.06 17.56 -13.16
C ILE A 171 -13.29 18.91 -13.88
N ARG A 172 -12.44 19.23 -14.84
CA ARG A 172 -12.61 20.44 -15.67
C ARG A 172 -13.34 20.07 -16.95
N LYS A 173 -14.32 20.89 -17.29
CA LYS A 173 -14.93 20.94 -18.61
C LYS A 173 -14.03 21.78 -19.50
N TRP A 174 -13.61 21.25 -20.65
CA TRP A 174 -13.11 22.07 -21.73
C TRP A 174 -14.31 22.61 -22.54
N MET A 175 -14.31 23.90 -22.78
CA MET A 175 -15.19 24.51 -23.78
C MET A 175 -14.62 24.29 -25.16
#